data_06749e40f40ce71b17d2bdfcefcbfa74
#
_entry.id   06749e40f40ce71b17d2bdfcefcbfa74
#
_cell.length_a   1.000
_cell.length_b   1.000
_cell.length_c   1.000
_cell.angle_alpha   90.00
_cell.angle_beta   90.00
_cell.angle_gamma   90.00
#
_symmetry.space_group_name_H-M   'P 1'
#
loop_
_entity.id
_entity.type
_entity.pdbx_description
1 polymer ?
#
loop_
_entity_poly.entity_id
_entity_poly.type
_entity_poly.pdbx_seq_one_letter_code
_entity_poly.pdbx_strand_id
1 'polypeptide(L)'
;MELNADFSQKVVVDTDSLEWQPSPMKGVDRRMLDRIGDEVARATTIVRYAPGSKFSAHSHGGGEEFIVLDGVFQDEHGDYPAGTYVRNPPTTSHTPGSDAGCTIFVKLWQFDTDDRTQFHKDMEAELGAPENGVATAILHRDMRETVTFSSL
;
A
#
# COMPACT_ATOMS: atom_id res chain seq x y z
N MET A 1 -0.70 0.44 20.31
CA MET A 1 0.34 1.39 19.85
C MET A 1 -0.30 2.54 19.10
N GLU A 2 0.18 3.74 19.33
CA GLU A 2 -0.22 4.91 18.56
C GLU A 2 1.03 5.62 18.06
N LEU A 3 1.08 5.87 16.74
CA LEU A 3 2.16 6.60 16.08
C LEU A 3 1.54 7.59 15.10
N ASN A 4 1.86 8.88 15.26
CA ASN A 4 1.32 9.94 14.40
C ASN A 4 -0.21 9.84 14.26
N ALA A 5 -0.90 9.56 15.37
CA ALA A 5 -2.30 9.17 15.40
C ALA A 5 -3.28 10.35 15.40
N ASP A 6 -2.79 11.58 15.57
CA ASP A 6 -3.61 12.79 15.45
C ASP A 6 -3.57 13.29 14.00
N PHE A 7 -4.57 12.89 13.22
CA PHE A 7 -4.66 13.23 11.78
C PHE A 7 -5.04 14.69 11.51
N SER A 8 -5.29 15.50 12.55
CA SER A 8 -5.41 16.96 12.39
C SER A 8 -4.05 17.65 12.29
N GLN A 9 -2.97 16.95 12.66
CA GLN A 9 -1.62 17.46 12.63
C GLN A 9 -0.91 17.06 11.33
N LYS A 10 -0.18 18.00 10.73
CA LYS A 10 0.67 17.70 9.58
C LYS A 10 1.85 16.84 10.02
N VAL A 11 2.11 15.78 9.29
CA VAL A 11 3.27 14.91 9.48
C VAL A 11 4.11 14.88 8.20
N VAL A 12 5.40 15.10 8.35
CA VAL A 12 6.38 14.95 7.26
C VAL A 12 7.47 14.00 7.76
N VAL A 13 7.69 12.92 7.03
CA VAL A 13 8.65 11.88 7.39
C VAL A 13 9.62 11.67 6.22
N ASP A 14 10.91 11.81 6.50
CA ASP A 14 11.96 11.31 5.61
C ASP A 14 12.10 9.81 5.89
N THR A 15 11.56 8.99 5.00
CA THR A 15 11.51 7.54 5.21
C THR A 15 12.89 6.89 5.17
N ASP A 16 13.86 7.47 4.47
CA ASP A 16 15.22 6.95 4.44
C ASP A 16 15.94 7.12 5.77
N SER A 17 15.48 8.03 6.63
CA SER A 17 16.00 8.20 7.98
C SER A 17 15.48 7.17 8.99
N LEU A 18 14.43 6.42 8.62
CA LEU A 18 13.84 5.39 9.48
C LEU A 18 14.58 4.06 9.33
N GLU A 19 14.87 3.42 10.44
CA GLU A 19 15.40 2.05 10.41
C GLU A 19 14.29 1.05 10.06
N TRP A 20 14.68 -0.01 9.35
CA TRP A 20 13.79 -1.14 9.13
C TRP A 20 13.59 -1.90 10.43
N GLN A 21 12.33 -2.17 10.79
CA GLN A 21 11.96 -2.93 11.97
C GLN A 21 11.41 -4.30 11.54
N PRO A 22 11.85 -5.40 12.15
CA PRO A 22 11.28 -6.71 11.82
C PRO A 22 9.79 -6.74 12.17
N SER A 23 9.00 -7.41 11.33
CA SER A 23 7.62 -7.72 11.63
C SER A 23 7.53 -9.08 12.35
N PRO A 24 6.34 -9.45 12.89
CA PRO A 24 6.13 -10.80 13.39
C PRO A 24 6.30 -11.89 12.32
N MET A 25 6.17 -11.55 11.04
CA MET A 25 6.38 -12.46 9.93
C MET A 25 7.84 -12.46 9.49
N LYS A 26 8.45 -13.64 9.45
CA LYS A 26 9.83 -13.78 9.00
C LYS A 26 9.98 -13.34 7.53
N GLY A 27 11.02 -12.55 7.25
CA GLY A 27 11.29 -12.03 5.91
C GLY A 27 10.51 -10.78 5.56
N VAL A 28 9.78 -10.19 6.51
CA VAL A 28 9.05 -8.94 6.33
C VAL A 28 9.55 -7.91 7.31
N ASP A 29 10.06 -6.80 6.79
CA ASP A 29 10.50 -5.64 7.57
C ASP A 29 9.59 -4.44 7.29
N ARG A 30 9.49 -3.52 8.25
CA ARG A 30 8.58 -2.39 8.17
C ARG A 30 9.27 -1.08 8.54
N ARG A 31 8.82 0.00 7.90
CA ARG A 31 8.98 1.38 8.34
C ARG A 31 7.59 1.95 8.56
N MET A 32 7.20 2.11 9.82
CA MET A 32 5.87 2.58 10.18
C MET A 32 5.80 4.10 10.07
N LEU A 33 4.76 4.62 9.41
CA LEU A 33 4.55 6.06 9.22
C LEU A 33 3.44 6.60 10.12
N ASP A 34 2.33 5.89 10.21
CA ASP A 34 1.30 6.13 11.21
C ASP A 34 0.67 4.78 11.62
N ARG A 35 0.07 4.75 12.82
CA ARG A 35 -0.58 3.54 13.33
C ARG A 35 -1.49 3.84 14.50
N ILE A 36 -2.68 3.24 14.47
CA ILE A 36 -3.59 3.11 15.60
C ILE A 36 -3.91 1.63 15.73
N GLY A 37 -3.41 0.99 16.77
CA GLY A 37 -3.56 -0.44 17.02
C GLY A 37 -2.23 -1.17 17.05
N ASP A 38 -2.27 -2.48 17.25
CA ASP A 38 -1.10 -3.34 17.26
C ASP A 38 -0.94 -4.05 15.91
N GLU A 39 -1.16 -5.35 15.79
CA GLU A 39 -1.05 -6.02 14.49
C GLU A 39 -2.31 -5.84 13.64
N VAL A 40 -3.50 -5.78 14.24
CA VAL A 40 -4.71 -5.31 13.57
C VAL A 40 -4.80 -3.82 13.82
N ALA A 41 -4.54 -3.03 12.79
CA ALA A 41 -4.36 -1.59 12.97
C ALA A 41 -4.80 -0.80 11.75
N ARG A 42 -5.31 0.42 11.99
CA ARG A 42 -5.34 1.47 10.97
C ARG A 42 -3.93 1.99 10.83
N ALA A 43 -3.32 1.78 9.69
CA ALA A 43 -1.88 2.06 9.54
C ALA A 43 -1.50 2.49 8.13
N THR A 44 -0.43 3.29 8.06
CA THR A 44 0.31 3.58 6.83
C THR A 44 1.75 3.16 7.07
N THR A 45 2.27 2.30 6.20
CA THR A 45 3.55 1.62 6.44
C THR A 45 4.27 1.37 5.13
N ILE A 46 5.59 1.47 5.12
CA ILE A 46 6.43 0.92 4.05
C ILE A 46 6.85 -0.48 4.50
N VAL A 47 6.59 -1.47 3.65
CA VAL A 47 6.85 -2.88 3.94
C VAL A 47 7.81 -3.44 2.89
N ARG A 48 8.82 -4.15 3.36
CA ARG A 48 9.80 -4.82 2.49
C ARG A 48 9.71 -6.33 2.69
N TYR A 49 9.52 -7.04 1.57
CA TYR A 49 9.51 -8.49 1.51
C TYR A 49 10.84 -9.00 0.99
N ALA A 50 11.45 -9.93 1.70
CA ALA A 50 12.68 -10.58 1.24
C ALA A 50 12.43 -11.40 -0.04
N PRO A 51 13.43 -11.56 -0.92
CA PRO A 51 13.32 -12.47 -2.06
C PRO A 51 12.94 -13.89 -1.64
N GLY A 52 12.04 -14.52 -2.40
CA GLY A 52 11.52 -15.86 -2.11
C GLY A 52 10.48 -15.91 -1.02
N SER A 53 9.91 -14.78 -0.61
CA SER A 53 8.86 -14.71 0.39
C SER A 53 7.57 -15.36 -0.07
N LYS A 54 6.98 -16.20 0.79
CA LYS A 54 5.65 -16.79 0.58
C LYS A 54 4.93 -16.84 1.92
N PHE A 55 3.69 -16.40 1.92
CA PHE A 55 2.88 -16.29 3.14
C PHE A 55 1.59 -17.06 3.01
N SER A 56 0.96 -17.33 4.15
CA SER A 56 -0.35 -17.96 4.19
C SER A 56 -1.42 -17.02 3.65
N ALA A 57 -2.49 -17.61 3.12
CA ALA A 57 -3.67 -16.85 2.72
C ALA A 57 -4.22 -16.05 3.91
N HIS A 58 -4.59 -14.81 3.64
CA HIS A 58 -5.22 -13.94 4.63
C HIS A 58 -6.32 -13.08 4.02
N SER A 59 -7.21 -12.61 4.89
CA SER A 59 -8.32 -11.73 4.53
C SER A 59 -8.05 -10.29 5.01
N HIS A 60 -8.59 -9.33 4.28
CA HIS A 60 -8.46 -7.91 4.60
C HIS A 60 -9.73 -7.43 5.31
N GLY A 61 -9.75 -7.45 6.65
CA GLY A 61 -10.94 -7.07 7.42
C GLY A 61 -11.35 -5.62 7.22
N GLY A 62 -10.40 -4.70 7.20
CA GLY A 62 -10.62 -3.26 6.99
C GLY A 62 -10.17 -2.74 5.64
N GLY A 63 -9.80 -3.63 4.71
CA GLY A 63 -9.25 -3.30 3.40
C GLY A 63 -7.75 -3.03 3.42
N GLU A 64 -7.15 -3.16 2.25
CA GLU A 64 -5.74 -2.93 2.00
C GLU A 64 -5.60 -2.20 0.66
N GLU A 65 -4.85 -1.11 0.67
CA GLU A 65 -4.54 -0.36 -0.53
C GLU A 65 -3.03 -0.12 -0.56
N PHE A 66 -2.38 -0.42 -1.67
CA PHE A 66 -0.92 -0.24 -1.74
C PHE A 66 -0.42 0.13 -3.13
N ILE A 67 0.78 0.68 -3.15
CA ILE A 67 1.57 0.83 -4.37
C ILE A 67 2.87 0.04 -4.23
N VAL A 68 3.31 -0.57 -5.32
CA VAL A 68 4.59 -1.26 -5.38
C VAL A 68 5.67 -0.24 -5.73
N LEU A 69 6.62 -0.04 -4.82
CA LEU A 69 7.71 0.93 -4.97
C LEU A 69 8.92 0.32 -5.67
N ASP A 70 9.18 -0.96 -5.44
CA ASP A 70 10.36 -1.66 -5.95
C ASP A 70 10.07 -3.16 -6.00
N GLY A 71 10.69 -3.86 -6.97
CA GLY A 71 10.54 -5.29 -7.13
C GLY A 71 9.18 -5.70 -7.70
N VAL A 72 8.73 -6.90 -7.34
CA VAL A 72 7.46 -7.47 -7.83
C VAL A 72 6.71 -8.11 -6.66
N PHE A 73 5.53 -7.58 -6.35
CA PHE A 73 4.59 -8.20 -5.43
C PHE A 73 3.77 -9.24 -6.19
N GLN A 74 3.52 -10.39 -5.57
CA GLN A 74 2.81 -11.51 -6.20
C GLN A 74 1.69 -12.04 -5.30
N ASP A 75 0.62 -12.48 -5.92
CA ASP A 75 -0.40 -13.31 -5.30
C ASP A 75 -0.98 -14.28 -6.36
N GLU A 76 -2.02 -15.07 -6.01
CA GLU A 76 -2.64 -15.99 -6.96
C GLU A 76 -3.31 -15.31 -8.16
N HIS A 77 -3.51 -13.99 -8.11
CA HIS A 77 -4.16 -13.23 -9.19
C HIS A 77 -3.15 -12.65 -10.19
N GLY A 78 -1.87 -12.67 -9.87
CA GLY A 78 -0.84 -12.21 -10.80
C GLY A 78 0.39 -11.60 -10.15
N ASP A 79 1.20 -10.98 -11.00
CA ASP A 79 2.42 -10.29 -10.66
C ASP A 79 2.21 -8.78 -10.77
N TYR A 80 2.63 -8.04 -9.74
CA TYR A 80 2.46 -6.59 -9.67
C TYR A 80 3.86 -5.95 -9.55
N PRO A 81 4.39 -5.42 -10.67
CA PRO A 81 5.70 -4.77 -10.65
C PRO A 81 5.63 -3.37 -10.03
N ALA A 82 6.81 -2.77 -9.81
CA ALA A 82 6.92 -1.39 -9.37
C ALA A 82 6.07 -0.46 -10.24
N GLY A 83 5.35 0.48 -9.62
CA GLY A 83 4.42 1.37 -10.30
C GLY A 83 2.98 0.87 -10.36
N THR A 84 2.68 -0.29 -9.77
CA THR A 84 1.31 -0.81 -9.68
C THR A 84 0.61 -0.26 -8.44
N TYR A 85 -0.62 0.21 -8.62
CA TYR A 85 -1.57 0.57 -7.56
C TYR A 85 -2.60 -0.54 -7.41
N VAL A 86 -2.83 -1.01 -6.18
CA VAL A 86 -3.74 -2.13 -5.88
C VAL A 86 -4.75 -1.71 -4.82
N ARG A 87 -6.03 -2.01 -5.07
CA ARG A 87 -7.12 -1.89 -4.09
C ARG A 87 -7.69 -3.26 -3.77
N ASN A 88 -7.61 -3.63 -2.50
CA ASN A 88 -8.21 -4.84 -1.96
C ASN A 88 -9.19 -4.43 -0.85
N PRO A 89 -10.48 -4.18 -1.17
CA PRO A 89 -11.46 -3.73 -0.19
C PRO A 89 -11.76 -4.81 0.86
N PRO A 90 -12.51 -4.47 1.93
CA PRO A 90 -12.96 -5.46 2.89
C PRO A 90 -13.61 -6.67 2.24
N THR A 91 -13.47 -7.84 2.82
CA THR A 91 -13.91 -9.17 2.35
C THR A 91 -13.02 -9.84 1.30
N THR A 92 -12.04 -9.13 0.75
CA THR A 92 -11.07 -9.76 -0.16
C THR A 92 -10.04 -10.58 0.61
N SER A 93 -9.47 -11.57 -0.06
CA SER A 93 -8.39 -12.39 0.47
C SER A 93 -7.38 -12.69 -0.62
N HIS A 94 -6.14 -12.94 -0.23
CA HIS A 94 -5.10 -13.41 -1.13
C HIS A 94 -4.01 -14.16 -0.39
N THR A 95 -3.14 -14.81 -1.17
CA THR A 95 -1.93 -15.50 -0.70
C THR A 95 -0.73 -14.74 -1.24
N PRO A 96 -0.16 -13.79 -0.47
CA PRO A 96 0.91 -12.94 -0.98
C PRO A 96 2.27 -13.63 -0.98
N GLY A 97 3.14 -13.13 -1.85
CA GLY A 97 4.53 -13.54 -1.91
C GLY A 97 5.33 -12.62 -2.81
N SER A 98 6.62 -12.90 -2.92
CA SER A 98 7.50 -12.18 -3.84
C SER A 98 8.76 -13.00 -4.08
N ASP A 99 8.91 -13.55 -5.29
CA ASP A 99 10.11 -14.31 -5.67
C ASP A 99 11.33 -13.41 -5.75
N ALA A 100 11.18 -12.23 -6.33
CA ALA A 100 12.25 -11.26 -6.48
C ALA A 100 12.49 -10.37 -5.25
N GLY A 101 11.58 -10.40 -4.28
CA GLY A 101 11.47 -9.38 -3.23
C GLY A 101 10.76 -8.15 -3.73
N CYS A 102 10.21 -7.36 -2.82
CA CYS A 102 9.57 -6.10 -3.17
C CYS A 102 9.47 -5.17 -1.97
N THR A 103 9.22 -3.91 -2.28
CA THR A 103 8.89 -2.88 -1.28
C THR A 103 7.57 -2.24 -1.68
N ILE A 104 6.64 -2.13 -0.74
CA ILE A 104 5.33 -1.51 -0.97
C ILE A 104 5.08 -0.40 0.04
N PHE A 105 4.26 0.57 -0.37
CA PHE A 105 3.66 1.57 0.51
C PHE A 105 2.21 1.17 0.68
N VAL A 106 1.79 0.84 1.91
CA VAL A 106 0.48 0.24 2.18
C VAL A 106 -0.31 1.02 3.21
N LYS A 107 -1.63 1.12 2.98
CA LYS A 107 -2.61 1.68 3.91
C LYS A 107 -3.58 0.56 4.30
N LEU A 108 -3.69 0.30 5.60
CA LEU A 108 -4.53 -0.76 6.17
C LEU A 108 -5.66 -0.18 7.00
N TRP A 109 -6.84 -0.79 6.92
CA TRP A 109 -8.03 -0.41 7.72
C TRP A 109 -8.50 1.03 7.47
N GLN A 110 -8.42 1.49 6.20
CA GLN A 110 -8.79 2.86 5.82
C GLN A 110 -9.92 2.89 4.79
N PHE A 111 -10.57 1.75 4.56
CA PHE A 111 -11.72 1.64 3.68
C PHE A 111 -13.02 1.85 4.44
N ASP A 112 -14.05 2.32 3.74
CA ASP A 112 -15.43 2.18 4.19
C ASP A 112 -15.78 0.69 4.27
N THR A 113 -16.54 0.29 5.29
CA THR A 113 -16.92 -1.12 5.47
C THR A 113 -17.73 -1.67 4.31
N ASP A 114 -18.42 -0.81 3.56
CA ASP A 114 -19.26 -1.16 2.41
C ASP A 114 -18.51 -1.08 1.07
N ASP A 115 -17.26 -0.65 1.07
CA ASP A 115 -16.46 -0.58 -0.16
C ASP A 115 -16.16 -1.98 -0.68
N ARG A 116 -16.46 -2.20 -1.96
CA ARG A 116 -16.22 -3.48 -2.66
C ARG A 116 -15.51 -3.27 -3.99
N THR A 117 -14.96 -2.06 -4.23
CA THR A 117 -14.28 -1.73 -5.47
C THR A 117 -12.85 -2.27 -5.45
N GLN A 118 -12.61 -3.34 -6.19
CA GLN A 118 -11.34 -4.05 -6.28
C GLN A 118 -10.76 -3.95 -7.69
N PHE A 119 -9.51 -3.51 -7.79
CA PHE A 119 -8.76 -3.47 -9.04
C PHE A 119 -7.28 -3.25 -8.79
N HIS A 120 -6.50 -3.38 -9.86
CA HIS A 120 -5.12 -2.90 -9.91
C HIS A 120 -4.90 -2.10 -11.19
N LYS A 121 -3.96 -1.14 -11.14
CA LYS A 121 -3.65 -0.25 -12.27
C LYS A 121 -2.15 -0.01 -12.35
N ASP A 122 -1.64 0.11 -13.58
CA ASP A 122 -0.33 0.70 -13.83
C ASP A 122 -0.46 2.22 -13.74
N MET A 123 0.12 2.83 -12.70
CA MET A 123 -0.03 4.26 -12.42
C MET A 123 0.51 5.14 -13.56
N GLU A 124 1.64 4.76 -14.15
CA GLU A 124 2.24 5.51 -15.27
C GLU A 124 1.33 5.51 -16.51
N ALA A 125 0.68 4.39 -16.77
CA ALA A 125 -0.24 4.25 -17.91
C ALA A 125 -1.51 5.11 -17.76
N GLU A 126 -1.87 5.48 -16.54
CA GLU A 126 -3.04 6.30 -16.23
C GLU A 126 -2.76 7.82 -16.32
N LEU A 127 -1.50 8.23 -16.44
CA LEU A 127 -1.14 9.64 -16.49
C LEU A 127 -1.70 10.32 -17.73
N GLY A 128 -2.29 11.50 -17.54
CA GLY A 128 -2.69 12.38 -18.63
C GLY A 128 -1.52 13.20 -19.17
N ALA A 129 -1.83 14.09 -20.13
CA ALA A 129 -0.85 15.02 -20.67
C ALA A 129 -0.37 15.98 -19.57
N PRO A 130 0.94 16.31 -19.51
CA PRO A 130 1.44 17.26 -18.52
C PRO A 130 0.84 18.66 -18.69
N GLU A 131 0.50 19.27 -17.56
CA GLU A 131 0.14 20.69 -17.46
C GLU A 131 1.10 21.38 -16.50
N ASN A 132 1.72 22.47 -16.92
CA ASN A 132 2.73 23.18 -16.14
C ASN A 132 3.85 22.25 -15.60
N GLY A 133 4.25 21.27 -16.40
CA GLY A 133 5.29 20.30 -16.05
C GLY A 133 4.84 19.16 -15.14
N VAL A 134 3.55 19.03 -14.85
CA VAL A 134 3.01 17.97 -13.98
C VAL A 134 1.97 17.15 -14.73
N ALA A 135 2.19 15.85 -14.84
CA ALA A 135 1.19 14.88 -15.29
C ALA A 135 0.45 14.32 -14.07
N THR A 136 -0.85 14.14 -14.19
CA THR A 136 -1.68 13.63 -13.09
C THR A 136 -2.62 12.53 -13.57
N ALA A 137 -2.80 11.52 -12.74
CA ALA A 137 -3.78 10.46 -12.90
C ALA A 137 -4.74 10.45 -11.72
N ILE A 138 -6.01 10.16 -11.99
CA ILE A 138 -6.97 9.78 -10.96
C ILE A 138 -7.00 8.26 -10.91
N LEU A 139 -6.47 7.68 -9.84
CA LEU A 139 -6.39 6.23 -9.69
C LEU A 139 -7.71 5.64 -9.20
N HIS A 140 -8.40 6.36 -8.34
CA HIS A 140 -9.70 5.99 -7.81
C HIS A 140 -10.47 7.23 -7.38
N ARG A 141 -11.79 7.20 -7.57
CA ARG A 141 -12.70 8.24 -7.05
C ARG A 141 -14.00 7.63 -6.62
N ASP A 142 -14.46 7.99 -5.45
CA ASP A 142 -15.80 7.71 -4.96
C ASP A 142 -16.35 8.92 -4.17
N MET A 143 -17.48 8.76 -3.49
CA MET A 143 -18.08 9.84 -2.71
C MET A 143 -17.25 10.25 -1.50
N ARG A 144 -16.34 9.38 -1.05
CA ARG A 144 -15.55 9.55 0.16
C ARG A 144 -14.16 10.12 -0.10
N GLU A 145 -13.53 9.71 -1.23
CA GLU A 145 -12.13 10.02 -1.51
C GLU A 145 -11.84 10.12 -2.99
N THR A 146 -10.76 10.82 -3.28
CA THR A 146 -10.11 10.80 -4.59
C THR A 146 -8.63 10.46 -4.37
N VAL A 147 -8.16 9.42 -5.05
CA VAL A 147 -6.75 8.99 -5.02
C VAL A 147 -6.08 9.43 -6.32
N THR A 148 -5.04 10.23 -6.20
CA THR A 148 -4.32 10.77 -7.36
C THR A 148 -2.85 10.40 -7.31
N PHE A 149 -2.27 10.29 -8.51
CA PHE A 149 -0.84 10.11 -8.73
C PHE A 149 -0.35 11.23 -9.64
N SER A 150 0.73 11.91 -9.24
CA SER A 150 1.31 12.99 -10.02
C SER A 150 2.79 12.74 -10.25
N SER A 151 3.25 13.08 -11.46
CA SER A 151 4.65 12.97 -11.88
C SER A 151 5.15 14.28 -12.47
N LEU A 152 6.34 14.66 -12.05
CA LEU A 152 7.03 15.86 -12.56
C LEU A 152 7.75 15.57 -13.87
#